data_cd6021ecebe6670aa843656e4afecabf
#
_entry.id   cd6021ecebe6670aa843656e4afecabf
#
_cell.length_a   1.000
_cell.length_b   1.000
_cell.length_c   1.000
_cell.angle_alpha   90.00
_cell.angle_beta   90.00
_cell.angle_gamma   90.00
#
_symmetry.space_group_name_H-M   'P 1'
#
loop_
_entity.id
_entity.type
_entity.pdbx_description
1 polymer ?
#
loop_
_entity_poly.entity_id
_entity_poly.type
_entity_poly.pdbx_seq_one_letter_code
_entity_poly.pdbx_strand_id
1 'polypeptide(L)'
;MLVSPYAILLDGESGSVLASKTGDEKIFPASMVKVMTVLTAIRSISDLDATTTMSADFYDELYAQDASRAGFEPGEEAKLRDLLYGALLPSGAECCMQLAIEAAGSEDAFVELMNQNALDMGLVQTHFTNATGLHSAEK
;
A
#
# COMPACT_ATOMS: atom_id res chain seq x y z
N MET A 1 23.71 8.41 13.67
CA MET A 1 23.23 9.39 12.65
C MET A 1 22.28 8.67 11.72
N LEU A 2 21.07 9.20 11.47
CA LEU A 2 20.13 8.64 10.50
C LEU A 2 20.66 8.87 9.09
N VAL A 3 20.81 7.80 8.30
CA VAL A 3 21.24 7.87 6.88
C VAL A 3 20.10 8.37 5.99
N SER A 4 18.85 8.04 6.35
CA SER A 4 17.68 8.52 5.61
C SER A 4 17.63 10.05 5.52
N PRO A 5 17.37 10.63 4.32
CA PRO A 5 17.25 12.08 4.16
C PRO A 5 16.01 12.65 4.84
N TYR A 6 14.97 11.85 5.01
CA TYR A 6 13.69 12.23 5.60
C TYR A 6 13.37 11.31 6.78
N ALA A 7 12.93 11.87 7.88
CA ALA A 7 12.47 11.11 9.03
C ALA A 7 11.56 11.95 9.93
N ILE A 8 10.60 11.30 10.57
CA ILE A 8 9.78 11.88 11.62
C ILE A 8 9.57 10.85 12.72
N LEU A 9 9.60 11.30 13.96
CA LEU A 9 9.30 10.49 15.14
C LEU A 9 8.13 11.14 15.87
N LEU A 10 7.07 10.38 16.07
CA LEU A 10 5.87 10.81 16.76
C LEU A 10 5.69 10.03 18.07
N ASP A 11 5.12 10.70 19.06
CA ASP A 11 4.57 10.02 20.22
C ASP A 11 3.27 9.31 19.82
N GLY A 12 3.18 8.01 20.09
CA GLY A 12 2.07 7.16 19.64
C GLY A 12 0.73 7.44 20.34
N GLU A 13 0.75 8.08 21.50
CA GLU A 13 -0.45 8.40 22.27
C GLU A 13 -0.96 9.83 21.98
N SER A 14 -0.06 10.80 21.99
CA SER A 14 -0.41 12.21 21.81
C SER A 14 -0.35 12.70 20.37
N GLY A 15 0.34 11.97 19.48
CA GLY A 15 0.64 12.41 18.12
C GLY A 15 1.68 13.54 18.04
N SER A 16 2.30 13.90 19.17
CA SER A 16 3.29 14.97 19.20
C SER A 16 4.56 14.59 18.45
N VAL A 17 5.11 15.54 17.69
CA VAL A 17 6.39 15.36 17.00
C VAL A 17 7.53 15.42 18.01
N LEU A 18 8.25 14.31 18.19
CA LEU A 18 9.41 14.20 19.10
C LEU A 18 10.71 14.55 18.38
N ALA A 19 10.84 14.21 17.11
CA ALA A 19 11.97 14.56 16.26
C ALA A 19 11.55 14.60 14.80
N SER A 20 12.17 15.47 14.02
CA SER A 20 11.92 15.59 12.58
C SER A 20 13.24 15.90 11.85
N LYS A 21 13.42 15.25 10.70
CA LYS A 21 14.47 15.54 9.74
C LYS A 21 13.79 15.72 8.39
N THR A 22 13.69 16.99 7.94
CA THR A 22 13.00 17.35 6.69
C THR A 22 11.58 16.75 6.57
N GLY A 23 10.84 16.71 7.69
CA GLY A 23 9.56 15.99 7.80
C GLY A 23 8.41 16.64 7.03
N ASP A 24 8.53 17.91 6.67
CA ASP A 24 7.52 18.68 5.93
C ASP A 24 7.73 18.67 4.41
N GLU A 25 8.80 18.03 3.95
CA GLU A 25 9.09 17.95 2.52
C GLU A 25 8.20 16.91 1.82
N LYS A 26 7.81 17.24 0.59
CA LYS A 26 7.09 16.29 -0.28
C LYS A 26 8.05 15.22 -0.77
N ILE A 27 7.72 13.98 -0.52
CA ILE A 27 8.53 12.81 -0.90
C ILE A 27 7.71 11.80 -1.69
N PHE A 28 8.41 10.93 -2.42
CA PHE A 28 7.87 9.68 -2.93
C PHE A 28 8.15 8.60 -1.89
N PRO A 29 7.13 8.10 -1.17
CA PRO A 29 7.34 7.22 -0.01
C PRO A 29 7.67 5.77 -0.39
N ALA A 30 7.66 5.43 -1.68
CA ALA A 30 7.90 4.07 -2.17
C ALA A 30 7.00 3.05 -1.45
N SER A 31 7.55 1.93 -1.01
CA SER A 31 6.78 0.85 -0.36
C SER A 31 6.10 1.23 0.96
N MET A 32 6.37 2.40 1.53
CA MET A 32 5.59 2.90 2.68
C MET A 32 4.12 3.17 2.31
N VAL A 33 3.80 3.36 1.02
CA VAL A 33 2.42 3.42 0.49
C VAL A 33 1.62 2.19 0.92
N LYS A 34 2.24 1.02 1.02
CA LYS A 34 1.57 -0.25 1.37
C LYS A 34 0.93 -0.25 2.76
N VAL A 35 1.36 0.62 3.65
CA VAL A 35 0.68 0.83 4.94
C VAL A 35 -0.74 1.35 4.73
N MET A 36 -0.92 2.35 3.85
CA MET A 36 -2.25 2.85 3.50
C MET A 36 -3.06 1.82 2.71
N THR A 37 -2.41 1.07 1.82
CA THR A 37 -3.05 -0.03 1.08
C THR A 37 -3.66 -1.05 2.02
N VAL A 38 -2.90 -1.53 3.00
CA VAL A 38 -3.36 -2.49 3.99
C VAL A 38 -4.47 -1.90 4.87
N LEU A 39 -4.32 -0.65 5.33
CA LEU A 39 -5.36 0.03 6.11
C LEU A 39 -6.67 0.15 5.33
N THR A 40 -6.59 0.54 4.05
CA THR A 40 -7.77 0.66 3.17
C THR A 40 -8.42 -0.69 2.92
N ALA A 41 -7.63 -1.75 2.68
CA ALA A 41 -8.14 -3.10 2.51
C ALA A 41 -8.87 -3.59 3.78
N ILE A 42 -8.30 -3.40 4.97
CA ILE A 42 -8.92 -3.78 6.25
C ILE A 42 -10.26 -3.04 6.47
N ARG A 43 -10.34 -1.78 6.06
CA ARG A 43 -11.57 -0.98 6.19
C ARG A 43 -12.67 -1.37 5.20
N SER A 44 -12.28 -1.91 4.05
CA SER A 44 -13.19 -2.17 2.92
C SER A 44 -13.64 -3.63 2.82
N ILE A 45 -12.83 -4.57 3.30
CA ILE A 45 -13.10 -6.00 3.21
C ILE A 45 -13.72 -6.49 4.52
N SER A 46 -14.91 -7.06 4.44
CA SER A 46 -15.67 -7.50 5.61
C SER A 46 -15.20 -8.84 6.18
N ASP A 47 -14.69 -9.75 5.34
CA ASP A 47 -14.20 -11.08 5.74
C ASP A 47 -12.75 -11.28 5.28
N LEU A 48 -11.81 -11.04 6.19
CA LEU A 48 -10.39 -11.21 5.91
C LEU A 48 -9.92 -12.68 5.88
N ASP A 49 -10.75 -13.61 6.31
CA ASP A 49 -10.46 -15.05 6.27
C ASP A 49 -11.00 -15.71 4.99
N ALA A 50 -11.71 -14.96 4.16
CA ALA A 50 -12.13 -15.42 2.83
C ALA A 50 -10.91 -15.72 1.94
N THR A 51 -11.11 -16.65 1.00
CA THR A 51 -10.11 -17.06 0.02
C THR A 51 -10.37 -16.32 -1.30
N THR A 52 -9.31 -15.88 -1.95
CA THR A 52 -9.32 -15.35 -3.30
C THR A 52 -8.38 -16.11 -4.20
N THR A 53 -8.59 -16.01 -5.52
CA THR A 53 -7.68 -16.53 -6.53
C THR A 53 -6.88 -15.37 -7.11
N MET A 54 -5.54 -15.48 -7.09
CA MET A 54 -4.65 -14.44 -7.62
C MET A 54 -4.91 -14.20 -9.10
N SER A 55 -5.31 -12.96 -9.48
CA SER A 55 -5.49 -12.59 -10.88
C SER A 55 -4.16 -12.58 -11.63
N ALA A 56 -4.17 -13.00 -12.90
CA ALA A 56 -2.99 -12.92 -13.76
C ALA A 56 -2.76 -11.51 -14.34
N ASP A 57 -3.75 -10.63 -14.28
CA ASP A 57 -3.82 -9.39 -15.07
C ASP A 57 -2.71 -8.38 -14.78
N PHE A 58 -2.16 -8.37 -13.57
CA PHE A 58 -1.16 -7.39 -13.13
C PHE A 58 0.27 -7.92 -13.11
N TYR A 59 0.51 -9.22 -13.30
CA TYR A 59 1.85 -9.80 -13.12
C TYR A 59 2.85 -9.33 -14.17
N ASP A 60 2.44 -9.20 -15.44
CA ASP A 60 3.35 -8.74 -16.50
C ASP A 60 3.89 -7.34 -16.21
N GLU A 61 3.04 -6.45 -15.71
CA GLU A 61 3.44 -5.11 -15.31
C GLU A 61 4.38 -5.13 -14.10
N LEU A 62 4.08 -5.93 -13.08
CA LEU A 62 4.93 -6.06 -11.89
C LEU A 62 6.30 -6.65 -12.23
N TYR A 63 6.38 -7.61 -13.15
CA TYR A 63 7.65 -8.13 -13.64
C TYR A 63 8.44 -7.09 -14.42
N ALA A 64 7.79 -6.33 -15.30
CA ALA A 64 8.42 -5.26 -16.07
C ALA A 64 9.00 -4.14 -15.19
N GLN A 65 8.40 -3.90 -14.04
CA GLN A 65 8.82 -2.90 -13.06
C GLN A 65 9.81 -3.45 -12.01
N ASP A 66 10.20 -4.71 -12.09
CA ASP A 66 11.04 -5.40 -11.09
C ASP A 66 10.50 -5.23 -9.66
N ALA A 67 9.18 -5.32 -9.52
CA ALA A 67 8.48 -5.11 -8.26
C ALA A 67 8.82 -6.19 -7.21
N SER A 68 8.97 -5.79 -5.94
CA SER A 68 9.06 -6.74 -4.83
C SER A 68 7.79 -7.57 -4.72
N ARG A 69 7.94 -8.87 -4.52
CA ARG A 69 6.82 -9.83 -4.45
C ARG A 69 6.93 -10.71 -3.22
N ALA A 70 5.77 -11.14 -2.71
CA ALA A 70 5.68 -12.11 -1.62
C ALA A 70 5.89 -13.55 -2.10
N GLY A 71 5.60 -13.82 -3.38
CA GLY A 71 5.79 -15.12 -4.02
C GLY A 71 4.50 -15.85 -4.35
N PHE A 72 3.34 -15.20 -4.25
CA PHE A 72 2.10 -15.75 -4.79
C PHE A 72 2.13 -15.74 -6.31
N GLU A 73 1.63 -16.82 -6.92
CA GLU A 73 1.62 -16.99 -8.38
C GLU A 73 0.22 -16.79 -8.97
N PRO A 74 0.10 -16.44 -10.26
CA PRO A 74 -1.20 -16.35 -10.94
C PRO A 74 -2.01 -17.63 -10.81
N GLY A 75 -3.28 -17.51 -10.41
CA GLY A 75 -4.17 -18.66 -10.23
C GLY A 75 -4.03 -19.38 -8.87
N GLU A 76 -3.10 -18.97 -8.03
CA GLU A 76 -2.96 -19.51 -6.67
C GLU A 76 -4.10 -19.02 -5.77
N GLU A 77 -4.62 -19.91 -4.93
CA GLU A 77 -5.59 -19.54 -3.89
C GLU A 77 -4.87 -19.05 -2.64
N ALA A 78 -5.28 -17.89 -2.14
CA ALA A 78 -4.74 -17.30 -0.93
C ALA A 78 -5.86 -16.76 -0.03
N LYS A 79 -5.64 -16.74 1.27
CA LYS A 79 -6.52 -15.99 2.18
C LYS A 79 -6.19 -14.51 2.11
N LEU A 80 -7.22 -13.67 2.18
CA LEU A 80 -7.04 -12.21 2.19
C LEU A 80 -6.14 -11.75 3.33
N ARG A 81 -6.24 -12.38 4.49
CA ARG A 81 -5.35 -12.14 5.64
C ARG A 81 -3.88 -12.39 5.29
N ASP A 82 -3.58 -13.47 4.55
CA ASP A 82 -2.20 -13.79 4.15
C ASP A 82 -1.66 -12.76 3.16
N LEU A 83 -2.52 -12.22 2.30
CA LEU A 83 -2.16 -11.11 1.40
C LEU A 83 -1.83 -9.81 2.16
N LEU A 84 -2.51 -9.51 3.28
CA LEU A 84 -2.16 -8.37 4.14
C LEU A 84 -0.73 -8.52 4.70
N TYR A 85 -0.38 -9.71 5.21
CA TYR A 85 0.98 -10.01 5.64
C TYR A 85 1.98 -9.97 4.47
N GLY A 86 1.60 -10.54 3.32
CA GLY A 86 2.42 -10.52 2.11
C GLY A 86 2.69 -9.11 1.59
N ALA A 87 1.76 -8.19 1.72
CA ALA A 87 1.94 -6.79 1.36
C ALA A 87 2.96 -6.08 2.25
N LEU A 88 2.93 -6.32 3.56
CA LEU A 88 3.74 -5.58 4.53
C LEU A 88 5.12 -6.20 4.77
N LEU A 89 5.22 -7.52 4.99
CA LEU A 89 6.47 -8.14 5.43
C LEU A 89 7.51 -8.23 4.31
N PRO A 90 7.24 -8.92 3.17
CA PRO A 90 8.15 -8.95 2.03
C PRO A 90 7.90 -7.80 1.04
N SER A 91 7.00 -6.88 1.33
CA SER A 91 6.64 -5.78 0.42
C SER A 91 6.02 -6.25 -0.91
N GLY A 92 5.13 -7.26 -0.86
CA GLY A 92 4.53 -7.92 -2.01
C GLY A 92 3.59 -7.02 -2.80
N ALA A 93 4.01 -6.60 -4.00
CA ALA A 93 3.18 -5.76 -4.88
C ALA A 93 1.96 -6.53 -5.40
N GLU A 94 2.11 -7.82 -5.74
CA GLU A 94 1.01 -8.68 -6.15
C GLU A 94 -0.09 -8.80 -5.08
N CYS A 95 0.31 -8.83 -3.81
CA CYS A 95 -0.65 -8.81 -2.70
C CYS A 95 -1.46 -7.52 -2.67
N CYS A 96 -0.81 -6.38 -2.89
CA CYS A 96 -1.49 -5.08 -2.94
C CYS A 96 -2.49 -5.00 -4.10
N MET A 97 -2.10 -5.50 -5.29
CA MET A 97 -2.97 -5.51 -6.46
C MET A 97 -4.19 -6.42 -6.25
N GLN A 98 -3.99 -7.62 -5.70
CA GLN A 98 -5.12 -8.52 -5.41
C GLN A 98 -6.04 -7.94 -4.33
N LEU A 99 -5.50 -7.35 -3.26
CA LEU A 99 -6.30 -6.67 -2.23
C LEU A 99 -7.11 -5.51 -2.82
N ALA A 100 -6.55 -4.76 -3.77
CA ALA A 100 -7.26 -3.68 -4.44
C ALA A 100 -8.45 -4.20 -5.26
N ILE A 101 -8.25 -5.29 -5.99
CA ILE A 101 -9.33 -5.95 -6.76
C ILE A 101 -10.44 -6.44 -5.82
N GLU A 102 -10.09 -7.10 -4.73
CA GLU A 102 -11.06 -7.62 -3.76
C GLU A 102 -11.85 -6.50 -3.05
N ALA A 103 -11.19 -5.41 -2.70
CA ALA A 103 -11.80 -4.32 -1.96
C ALA A 103 -12.66 -3.40 -2.83
N ALA A 104 -12.28 -3.18 -4.10
CA ALA A 104 -12.88 -2.14 -4.93
C ALA A 104 -13.13 -2.56 -6.41
N GLY A 105 -12.72 -3.76 -6.81
CA GLY A 105 -12.89 -4.28 -8.17
C GLY A 105 -11.80 -3.87 -9.16
N SER A 106 -11.01 -2.83 -8.84
CA SER A 106 -9.88 -2.37 -9.64
C SER A 106 -8.89 -1.57 -8.79
N GLU A 107 -7.65 -1.41 -9.27
CA GLU A 107 -6.67 -0.55 -8.62
C GLU A 107 -7.12 0.92 -8.61
N ASP A 108 -7.64 1.43 -9.73
CA ASP A 108 -8.09 2.83 -9.81
C ASP A 108 -9.17 3.15 -8.78
N ALA A 109 -10.21 2.31 -8.67
CA ALA A 109 -11.25 2.48 -7.67
C ALA A 109 -10.70 2.35 -6.23
N PHE A 110 -9.73 1.48 -6.03
CA PHE A 110 -9.09 1.33 -4.72
C PHE A 110 -8.23 2.54 -4.34
N VAL A 111 -7.53 3.13 -5.28
CA VAL A 111 -6.75 4.37 -5.08
C VAL A 111 -7.66 5.54 -4.69
N GLU A 112 -8.86 5.63 -5.25
CA GLU A 112 -9.86 6.60 -4.81
C GLU A 112 -10.23 6.40 -3.32
N LEU A 113 -10.40 5.13 -2.87
CA LEU A 113 -10.63 4.83 -1.45
C LEU A 113 -9.42 5.18 -0.58
N MET A 114 -8.19 4.94 -1.05
CA MET A 114 -6.98 5.35 -0.33
C MET A 114 -6.94 6.87 -0.12
N ASN A 115 -7.22 7.63 -1.16
CA ASN A 115 -7.25 9.09 -1.11
C ASN A 115 -8.40 9.60 -0.22
N GLN A 116 -9.58 8.96 -0.26
CA GLN A 116 -10.67 9.29 0.64
C GLN A 116 -10.30 9.02 2.10
N ASN A 117 -9.68 7.89 2.39
CA ASN A 117 -9.15 7.58 3.73
C ASN A 117 -8.13 8.62 4.21
N ALA A 118 -7.25 9.09 3.33
CA ALA A 118 -6.30 10.14 3.66
C ALA A 118 -7.01 11.44 4.05
N LEU A 119 -8.00 11.87 3.28
CA LEU A 119 -8.82 13.06 3.58
C LEU A 119 -9.58 12.91 4.90
N ASP A 120 -10.20 11.76 5.15
CA ASP A 120 -10.96 11.49 6.39
C ASP A 120 -10.06 11.51 7.63
N MET A 121 -8.78 11.19 7.48
CA MET A 121 -7.77 11.30 8.53
C MET A 121 -7.13 12.70 8.63
N GLY A 122 -7.53 13.66 7.79
CA GLY A 122 -6.97 15.01 7.77
C GLY A 122 -5.62 15.14 7.09
N LEU A 123 -5.21 14.16 6.28
CA LEU A 123 -3.94 14.15 5.55
C LEU A 123 -4.06 14.93 4.23
N VAL A 124 -4.30 16.23 4.32
CA VAL A 124 -4.65 17.10 3.18
C VAL A 124 -3.54 17.29 2.14
N GLN A 125 -2.29 16.93 2.47
CA GLN A 125 -1.14 17.02 1.56
C GLN A 125 -0.70 15.64 1.04
N THR A 126 -1.42 14.57 1.39
CA THR A 126 -1.14 13.20 0.98
C THR A 126 -1.99 12.85 -0.22
N HIS A 127 -1.36 12.31 -1.26
CA HIS A 127 -2.05 11.83 -2.45
C HIS A 127 -1.41 10.54 -2.96
N PHE A 128 -2.25 9.54 -3.22
CA PHE A 128 -1.86 8.24 -3.75
C PHE A 128 -2.25 8.14 -5.22
N THR A 129 -1.40 7.51 -6.02
CA THR A 129 -1.64 7.25 -7.45
C THR A 129 -1.64 5.75 -7.79
N ASN A 130 -1.19 4.91 -6.87
CA ASN A 130 -1.23 3.45 -6.99
C ASN A 130 -1.26 2.80 -5.60
N ALA A 131 -1.48 1.48 -5.57
CA ALA A 131 -1.55 0.69 -4.34
C ALA A 131 -0.20 0.11 -3.90
N THR A 132 0.84 0.20 -4.71
CA THR A 132 2.13 -0.50 -4.51
C THR A 132 3.27 0.40 -4.06
N GLY A 133 3.19 1.69 -4.34
CA GLY A 133 4.28 2.65 -4.13
C GLY A 133 5.37 2.59 -5.21
N LEU A 134 5.15 1.83 -6.29
CA LEU A 134 6.04 1.82 -7.44
C LEU A 134 6.00 3.19 -8.13
N HIS A 135 7.18 3.71 -8.49
CA HIS A 135 7.27 5.01 -9.14
C HIS A 135 6.87 4.89 -10.61
N SER A 136 5.84 5.66 -10.99
CA SER A 136 5.51 5.87 -12.39
C SER A 136 6.11 7.22 -12.82
N ALA A 137 6.95 7.22 -13.83
CA ALA A 137 7.57 8.44 -14.36
C ALA A 137 6.56 9.39 -15.05
N GLU A 138 5.31 8.95 -15.20
CA GLU A 138 4.27 9.67 -15.94
C GLU A 138 3.15 10.26 -15.06
N LYS A 139 3.29 10.20 -13.73
CA LYS A 139 2.22 10.73 -12.84
C LYS A 139 2.75 11.61 -11.73
#